data_f0c7e571e2834617f311a93c56ca8722
#
_entry.id   f0c7e571e2834617f311a93c56ca8722
#
_cell.length_a   1.000
_cell.length_b   1.000
_cell.length_c   1.000
_cell.angle_alpha   90.00
_cell.angle_beta   90.00
_cell.angle_gamma   90.00
#
_symmetry.space_group_name_H-M   'P 1'
#
loop_
_entity.id
_entity.type
_entity.pdbx_description
1 polymer ?
#
loop_
_entity_poly.entity_id
_entity_poly.type
_entity_poly.pdbx_seq_one_letter_code
_entity_poly.pdbx_strand_id
1 'polypeptide(L)'
;MGIPKFFSWMTRKYPVVLHQVVQGDSIPDIDNLYLDMNGIIHSCSHPSTPDANFKITEPEIFSGIFASLEHLFKLAKPRKLFFLAVDGVAPRAKMNEQRSRRFKAAKANAAMIQRSPAWQRIDAGNFDSNCITPGTPFMARLHEQFKYFLNKKVSEDPAWQAIHVIFSGHDVPGEGEHKIMQYIRHAKTLDTYNPHLRHCIYGLDADLIMLALLSHEPHFCLLREENRLPLKRKPTLALKDQQFHLLQIAFFRDYLNWEFSSLQSMKNFKYDIQRIIDDFILLCIFVGNDFLPHLPNLHIDEGAIGVLFEIYKRVLPQAGGYLNDSGILHTHRLQLILDELVSHEYKSFESSHGIGLKRPGRPGVDYPVNDTQFALVQQVENFIRSNVYSPNKSTAKLVLPGCSNGQDRTLLRDLAEKLNLWISFDNDQESHAPLISLGFEEDDSDDLRLADPVVDAVYGIIRDLRVDGVTQPGTQKYSLDPHSEEVLSQYKPTATRWYGHRRRGQETEDDTFHKTLRQWKTDYYYDKMRLHHHDCDQLHKLTHAYIEGLQWVLHYYYTGVASWSWAYPYHYSPMITGEPWVLVNL
;
A
#
# COMPACT_ATOMS: atom_id res chain seq x y z
N MET A 1 -4.53 -5.81 -9.93
CA MET A 1 -3.64 -6.51 -8.99
C MET A 1 -2.43 -5.66 -8.72
N GLY A 2 -1.21 -6.03 -8.89
CA GLY A 2 -0.08 -5.20 -8.50
C GLY A 2 0.06 -5.09 -6.96
N ILE A 3 0.41 -3.91 -6.43
CA ILE A 3 0.65 -3.72 -5.00
C ILE A 3 -0.66 -3.77 -4.21
N PRO A 4 -0.81 -4.75 -3.28
CA PRO A 4 -2.06 -4.91 -2.51
C PRO A 4 -2.43 -3.64 -1.75
N LYS A 5 -3.71 -3.24 -1.83
CA LYS A 5 -4.29 -2.08 -1.14
C LYS A 5 -3.69 -0.70 -1.52
N PHE A 6 -2.80 -0.62 -2.49
CA PHE A 6 -2.14 0.63 -2.91
C PHE A 6 -3.15 1.70 -3.33
N PHE A 7 -4.13 1.35 -4.17
CA PHE A 7 -5.17 2.29 -4.59
C PHE A 7 -5.93 2.89 -3.39
N SER A 8 -6.33 2.04 -2.43
CA SER A 8 -7.04 2.49 -1.23
C SER A 8 -6.16 3.36 -0.31
N TRP A 9 -4.86 3.07 -0.21
CA TRP A 9 -3.90 3.90 0.52
C TRP A 9 -3.76 5.26 -0.16
N MET A 10 -3.54 5.29 -1.47
CA MET A 10 -3.33 6.50 -2.25
C MET A 10 -4.55 7.42 -2.19
N THR A 11 -5.75 6.91 -2.43
CA THR A 11 -6.98 7.72 -2.45
C THR A 11 -7.39 8.24 -1.08
N ARG A 12 -7.03 7.54 0.01
CA ARG A 12 -7.22 8.04 1.38
C ARG A 12 -6.24 9.15 1.72
N LYS A 13 -4.96 8.99 1.33
CA LYS A 13 -3.91 9.98 1.62
C LYS A 13 -4.04 11.22 0.72
N TYR A 14 -4.44 11.04 -0.54
CA TYR A 14 -4.50 12.07 -1.57
C TYR A 14 -5.87 12.08 -2.29
N PRO A 15 -6.95 12.48 -1.62
CA PRO A 15 -8.32 12.32 -2.15
C PRO A 15 -8.57 13.10 -3.45
N VAL A 16 -7.89 14.22 -3.67
CA VAL A 16 -8.06 15.06 -4.87
C VAL A 16 -7.61 14.38 -6.17
N VAL A 17 -6.84 13.28 -6.10
CA VAL A 17 -6.41 12.54 -7.31
C VAL A 17 -7.56 11.83 -8.02
N LEU A 18 -8.69 11.61 -7.32
CA LEU A 18 -9.82 10.83 -7.82
C LEU A 18 -11.05 11.72 -7.99
N HIS A 19 -11.56 11.83 -9.22
CA HIS A 19 -12.77 12.56 -9.55
C HIS A 19 -13.86 11.60 -10.00
N GLN A 20 -15.07 11.77 -9.48
CA GLN A 20 -16.23 11.04 -9.95
C GLN A 20 -16.68 11.61 -11.30
N VAL A 21 -16.91 10.74 -12.27
CA VAL A 21 -17.51 11.10 -13.56
C VAL A 21 -19.03 11.10 -13.40
N VAL A 22 -19.62 12.28 -13.33
CA VAL A 22 -21.08 12.42 -13.24
C VAL A 22 -21.69 12.37 -14.65
N GLN A 23 -22.84 11.73 -14.78
CA GLN A 23 -23.55 11.64 -16.07
C GLN A 23 -23.93 13.06 -16.55
N GLY A 24 -23.37 13.47 -17.69
CA GLY A 24 -23.55 14.83 -18.23
C GLY A 24 -22.33 15.75 -18.05
N ASP A 25 -21.39 15.42 -17.18
CA ASP A 25 -20.12 16.15 -17.09
C ASP A 25 -19.21 15.79 -18.27
N SER A 26 -18.49 16.78 -18.78
CA SER A 26 -17.45 16.54 -19.78
C SER A 26 -16.25 15.89 -19.13
N ILE A 27 -15.94 14.64 -19.47
CA ILE A 27 -14.60 14.09 -19.24
C ILE A 27 -13.59 14.99 -19.96
N PRO A 28 -12.40 15.26 -19.36
CA PRO A 28 -11.37 16.01 -20.07
C PRO A 28 -11.10 15.38 -21.45
N ASP A 29 -10.80 16.22 -22.41
CA ASP A 29 -10.46 15.75 -23.76
C ASP A 29 -9.38 14.67 -23.73
N ILE A 30 -9.62 13.54 -24.34
CA ILE A 30 -8.72 12.39 -24.45
C ILE A 30 -8.26 12.27 -25.91
N ASP A 31 -6.95 12.24 -26.13
CA ASP A 31 -6.39 11.95 -27.46
C ASP A 31 -6.30 10.43 -27.69
N ASN A 32 -5.72 9.72 -26.73
CA ASN A 32 -5.49 8.28 -26.82
C ASN A 32 -6.19 7.55 -25.68
N LEU A 33 -7.09 6.62 -26.03
CA LEU A 33 -7.73 5.72 -25.08
C LEU A 33 -7.12 4.32 -25.22
N TYR A 34 -6.70 3.74 -24.11
CA TYR A 34 -6.17 2.39 -24.03
C TYR A 34 -7.06 1.54 -23.13
N LEU A 35 -7.37 0.33 -23.54
CA LEU A 35 -8.15 -0.61 -22.73
C LEU A 35 -7.31 -1.82 -22.37
N ASP A 36 -7.14 -2.06 -21.08
CA ASP A 36 -6.77 -3.36 -20.56
C ASP A 36 -8.02 -4.25 -20.57
N MET A 37 -8.05 -5.17 -21.54
CA MET A 37 -9.26 -5.90 -21.92
C MET A 37 -9.60 -7.03 -20.97
N ASN A 38 -8.63 -7.60 -20.26
CA ASN A 38 -8.88 -8.79 -19.44
C ASN A 38 -9.84 -8.53 -18.30
N GLY A 39 -9.82 -7.33 -17.71
CA GLY A 39 -10.81 -6.90 -16.72
C GLY A 39 -12.24 -6.92 -17.28
N ILE A 40 -12.44 -6.43 -18.52
CA ILE A 40 -13.75 -6.41 -19.19
C ILE A 40 -14.22 -7.84 -19.51
N ILE A 41 -13.33 -8.69 -20.04
CA ILE A 41 -13.64 -10.08 -20.39
C ILE A 41 -14.11 -10.85 -19.15
N HIS A 42 -13.39 -10.70 -18.03
CA HIS A 42 -13.75 -11.30 -16.75
C HIS A 42 -15.07 -10.75 -16.20
N SER A 43 -15.29 -9.44 -16.23
CA SER A 43 -16.54 -8.82 -15.74
C SER A 43 -17.75 -9.30 -16.53
N CYS A 44 -17.63 -9.48 -17.84
CA CYS A 44 -18.72 -9.96 -18.69
C CYS A 44 -18.98 -11.47 -18.58
N SER A 45 -18.04 -12.24 -18.02
CA SER A 45 -18.14 -13.71 -17.89
C SER A 45 -18.60 -14.19 -16.51
N HIS A 46 -18.70 -13.30 -15.54
CA HIS A 46 -19.07 -13.65 -14.15
C HIS A 46 -20.35 -12.94 -13.73
N PRO A 47 -21.18 -13.59 -12.90
CA PRO A 47 -22.31 -12.91 -12.27
C PRO A 47 -21.80 -11.90 -11.24
N SER A 48 -22.49 -10.80 -11.12
CA SER A 48 -22.25 -9.78 -10.11
C SER A 48 -22.45 -10.24 -8.67
N THR A 49 -23.17 -11.36 -8.49
CA THR A 49 -23.35 -12.06 -7.21
C THR A 49 -23.00 -13.53 -7.40
N PRO A 50 -22.32 -14.17 -6.41
CA PRO A 50 -22.09 -15.61 -6.45
C PRO A 50 -23.43 -16.33 -6.54
N ASP A 51 -23.76 -16.86 -7.71
CA ASP A 51 -24.93 -17.66 -7.96
C ASP A 51 -24.50 -19.01 -8.52
N ALA A 52 -24.77 -20.07 -7.77
CA ALA A 52 -24.45 -21.44 -8.19
C ALA A 52 -25.21 -21.89 -9.45
N ASN A 53 -26.31 -21.19 -9.78
CA ASN A 53 -27.16 -21.49 -10.94
C ASN A 53 -26.92 -20.54 -12.12
N PHE A 54 -25.94 -19.64 -12.02
CA PHE A 54 -25.65 -18.69 -13.08
C PHE A 54 -25.13 -19.41 -14.34
N LYS A 55 -25.87 -19.27 -15.42
CA LYS A 55 -25.49 -19.79 -16.73
C LYS A 55 -25.35 -18.62 -17.69
N ILE A 56 -24.24 -18.57 -18.39
CA ILE A 56 -23.98 -17.60 -19.44
C ILE A 56 -23.38 -18.31 -20.63
N THR A 57 -23.82 -17.95 -21.81
CA THR A 57 -23.30 -18.48 -23.09
C THR A 57 -22.19 -17.61 -23.65
N GLU A 58 -21.31 -18.19 -24.46
CA GLU A 58 -20.24 -17.42 -25.11
C GLU A 58 -20.78 -16.23 -25.94
N PRO A 59 -21.88 -16.37 -26.74
CA PRO A 59 -22.46 -15.23 -27.44
C PRO A 59 -22.91 -14.08 -26.51
N GLU A 60 -23.45 -14.41 -25.33
CA GLU A 60 -23.85 -13.39 -24.36
C GLU A 60 -22.61 -12.68 -23.76
N ILE A 61 -21.54 -13.43 -23.49
CA ILE A 61 -20.26 -12.87 -23.07
C ILE A 61 -19.72 -11.90 -24.14
N PHE A 62 -19.67 -12.34 -25.39
CA PHE A 62 -19.16 -11.52 -26.50
C PHE A 62 -20.00 -10.25 -26.68
N SER A 63 -21.33 -10.38 -26.63
CA SER A 63 -22.24 -9.24 -26.72
C SER A 63 -22.02 -8.24 -25.58
N GLY A 64 -21.83 -8.74 -24.35
CA GLY A 64 -21.52 -7.92 -23.18
C GLY A 64 -20.20 -7.16 -23.32
N ILE A 65 -19.15 -7.84 -23.82
CA ILE A 65 -17.85 -7.22 -24.09
C ILE A 65 -17.99 -6.10 -25.12
N PHE A 66 -18.67 -6.34 -26.25
CA PHE A 66 -18.83 -5.32 -27.29
C PHE A 66 -19.68 -4.14 -26.84
N ALA A 67 -20.72 -4.38 -26.03
CA ALA A 67 -21.50 -3.31 -25.41
C ALA A 67 -20.64 -2.46 -24.46
N SER A 68 -19.75 -3.09 -23.70
CA SER A 68 -18.79 -2.39 -22.83
C SER A 68 -17.82 -1.52 -23.62
N LEU A 69 -17.27 -2.05 -24.73
CA LEU A 69 -16.38 -1.30 -25.62
C LEU A 69 -17.07 -0.06 -26.21
N GLU A 70 -18.29 -0.22 -26.69
CA GLU A 70 -19.06 0.91 -27.22
C GLU A 70 -19.38 1.95 -26.17
N HIS A 71 -19.69 1.50 -24.94
CA HIS A 71 -19.97 2.40 -23.84
C HIS A 71 -18.73 3.22 -23.46
N LEU A 72 -17.57 2.56 -23.27
CA LEU A 72 -16.30 3.22 -22.95
C LEU A 72 -15.85 4.17 -24.07
N PHE A 73 -16.02 3.78 -25.33
CA PHE A 73 -15.72 4.63 -26.48
C PHE A 73 -16.60 5.90 -26.49
N LYS A 74 -17.90 5.75 -26.27
CA LYS A 74 -18.85 6.88 -26.21
C LYS A 74 -18.62 7.77 -24.99
N LEU A 75 -18.17 7.21 -23.89
CA LEU A 75 -17.85 7.93 -22.67
C LEU A 75 -16.57 8.77 -22.84
N ALA A 76 -15.49 8.15 -23.28
CA ALA A 76 -14.16 8.77 -23.36
C ALA A 76 -13.96 9.60 -24.64
N LYS A 77 -14.63 9.29 -25.75
CA LYS A 77 -14.56 9.98 -27.04
C LYS A 77 -13.12 10.25 -27.51
N PRO A 78 -12.28 9.20 -27.69
CA PRO A 78 -10.90 9.38 -28.08
C PRO A 78 -10.78 10.12 -29.42
N ARG A 79 -9.80 11.02 -29.55
CA ARG A 79 -9.64 11.88 -30.72
C ARG A 79 -8.64 11.36 -31.75
N LYS A 80 -7.71 10.47 -31.34
CA LYS A 80 -6.61 10.01 -32.21
C LYS A 80 -6.44 8.51 -32.23
N LEU A 81 -6.48 7.87 -31.05
CA LEU A 81 -6.18 6.45 -30.92
C LEU A 81 -7.15 5.75 -29.97
N PHE A 82 -7.58 4.58 -30.38
CA PHE A 82 -8.27 3.60 -29.56
C PHE A 82 -7.49 2.28 -29.59
N PHE A 83 -6.85 1.93 -28.48
CA PHE A 83 -5.98 0.76 -28.37
C PHE A 83 -6.61 -0.28 -27.45
N LEU A 84 -6.83 -1.49 -27.94
CA LEU A 84 -7.36 -2.61 -27.19
C LEU A 84 -6.26 -3.66 -27.00
N ALA A 85 -5.93 -3.96 -25.76
CA ALA A 85 -4.91 -4.94 -25.40
C ALA A 85 -5.52 -6.11 -24.62
N VAL A 86 -5.41 -7.31 -25.18
CA VAL A 86 -5.81 -8.56 -24.54
C VAL A 86 -4.54 -9.30 -24.10
N ASP A 87 -4.52 -9.88 -22.89
CA ASP A 87 -3.37 -10.65 -22.42
C ASP A 87 -3.01 -11.78 -23.39
N GLY A 88 -1.73 -11.80 -23.74
CA GLY A 88 -1.08 -12.94 -24.37
C GLY A 88 -0.30 -13.76 -23.33
N VAL A 89 0.61 -14.61 -23.81
CA VAL A 89 1.48 -15.38 -22.93
C VAL A 89 2.34 -14.42 -22.12
N ALA A 90 2.21 -14.47 -20.80
CA ALA A 90 2.96 -13.65 -19.86
C ALA A 90 4.31 -14.28 -19.51
N PRO A 91 5.28 -13.52 -18.94
CA PRO A 91 6.50 -14.07 -18.39
C PRO A 91 6.23 -15.11 -17.30
N ARG A 92 7.15 -16.04 -17.10
CA ARG A 92 7.01 -17.11 -16.09
C ARG A 92 6.70 -16.58 -14.69
N ALA A 93 7.27 -15.45 -14.30
CA ALA A 93 7.01 -14.82 -13.02
C ALA A 93 5.50 -14.52 -12.85
N LYS A 94 4.85 -13.92 -13.86
CA LYS A 94 3.40 -13.66 -13.85
C LYS A 94 2.57 -14.94 -13.98
N MET A 95 3.02 -15.91 -14.78
CA MET A 95 2.33 -17.20 -14.87
C MET A 95 2.26 -17.91 -13.51
N ASN A 96 3.30 -17.82 -12.68
CA ASN A 96 3.30 -18.38 -11.33
C ASN A 96 2.24 -17.72 -10.43
N GLU A 97 2.12 -16.40 -10.48
CA GLU A 97 1.08 -15.65 -9.77
C GLU A 97 -0.32 -16.03 -10.26
N GLN A 98 -0.54 -16.00 -11.57
CA GLN A 98 -1.81 -16.38 -12.20
C GLN A 98 -2.21 -17.81 -11.83
N ARG A 99 -1.26 -18.75 -11.83
CA ARG A 99 -1.48 -20.14 -11.42
C ARG A 99 -1.92 -20.24 -9.97
N SER A 100 -1.24 -19.56 -9.06
CA SER A 100 -1.61 -19.53 -7.63
C SER A 100 -3.03 -19.01 -7.43
N ARG A 101 -3.40 -17.95 -8.13
CA ARG A 101 -4.73 -17.35 -8.10
C ARG A 101 -5.82 -18.29 -8.62
N ARG A 102 -5.56 -18.98 -9.74
CA ARG A 102 -6.48 -19.97 -10.30
C ARG A 102 -6.71 -21.14 -9.36
N PHE A 103 -5.67 -21.64 -8.70
CA PHE A 103 -5.80 -22.68 -7.67
C PHE A 103 -6.67 -22.23 -6.49
N LYS A 104 -6.47 -21.01 -6.00
CA LYS A 104 -7.29 -20.44 -4.93
C LYS A 104 -8.76 -20.33 -5.34
N ALA A 105 -9.03 -19.85 -6.55
CA ALA A 105 -10.38 -19.72 -7.09
C ALA A 105 -11.04 -21.10 -7.27
N ALA A 106 -10.34 -22.08 -7.86
CA ALA A 106 -10.84 -23.44 -8.01
C ALA A 106 -11.17 -24.10 -6.67
N LYS A 107 -10.30 -23.93 -5.67
CA LYS A 107 -10.53 -24.44 -4.31
C LYS A 107 -11.75 -23.79 -3.64
N ALA A 108 -11.92 -22.47 -3.79
CA ALA A 108 -13.08 -21.74 -3.28
C ALA A 108 -14.38 -22.20 -3.94
N ASN A 109 -14.37 -22.36 -5.27
CA ASN A 109 -15.51 -22.86 -6.04
C ASN A 109 -15.88 -24.30 -5.63
N ALA A 110 -14.90 -25.19 -5.49
CA ALA A 110 -15.14 -26.55 -5.01
C ALA A 110 -15.77 -26.58 -3.60
N ALA A 111 -15.28 -25.74 -2.69
CA ALA A 111 -15.85 -25.62 -1.34
C ALA A 111 -17.29 -25.05 -1.37
N MET A 112 -17.60 -24.14 -2.28
CA MET A 112 -18.95 -23.60 -2.46
C MET A 112 -19.91 -24.66 -3.00
N ILE A 113 -19.49 -25.45 -3.99
CA ILE A 113 -20.27 -26.58 -4.55
C ILE A 113 -20.53 -27.63 -3.45
N GLN A 114 -19.55 -27.97 -2.62
CA GLN A 114 -19.73 -28.93 -1.53
C GLN A 114 -20.73 -28.47 -0.48
N ARG A 115 -20.86 -27.18 -0.23
CA ARG A 115 -21.81 -26.59 0.72
C ARG A 115 -23.22 -26.44 0.14
N SER A 116 -23.39 -26.54 -1.17
CA SER A 116 -24.68 -26.45 -1.83
C SER A 116 -25.52 -27.73 -1.65
N PRO A 117 -26.83 -27.63 -1.51
CA PRO A 117 -27.70 -28.80 -1.45
C PRO A 117 -27.51 -29.75 -2.63
N ALA A 118 -27.67 -31.05 -2.41
CA ALA A 118 -27.38 -32.07 -3.43
C ALA A 118 -28.16 -31.89 -4.74
N TRP A 119 -29.36 -31.33 -4.69
CA TRP A 119 -30.19 -31.05 -5.88
C TRP A 119 -29.71 -29.85 -6.71
N GLN A 120 -28.89 -28.95 -6.14
CA GLN A 120 -28.25 -27.83 -6.85
C GLN A 120 -26.93 -28.22 -7.51
N ARG A 121 -26.41 -29.43 -7.27
CA ARG A 121 -25.13 -29.92 -7.78
C ARG A 121 -25.19 -30.49 -9.19
N ILE A 122 -26.39 -30.60 -9.79
CA ILE A 122 -26.62 -31.45 -10.98
C ILE A 122 -26.29 -30.71 -12.28
N ASP A 123 -25.95 -29.43 -12.28
CA ASP A 123 -25.75 -28.70 -13.53
C ASP A 123 -24.29 -28.24 -13.73
N ALA A 124 -23.53 -29.10 -14.43
CA ALA A 124 -22.16 -28.85 -14.89
C ALA A 124 -22.08 -27.90 -16.11
N GLY A 125 -23.00 -26.93 -16.21
CA GLY A 125 -23.09 -26.02 -17.38
C GLY A 125 -22.60 -24.59 -17.12
N ASN A 126 -21.93 -24.33 -15.99
CA ASN A 126 -21.40 -23.01 -15.70
C ASN A 126 -20.17 -22.73 -16.55
N PHE A 127 -20.06 -21.50 -17.08
CA PHE A 127 -18.87 -21.06 -17.80
C PHE A 127 -17.62 -21.14 -16.91
N ASP A 128 -16.60 -21.83 -17.40
CA ASP A 128 -15.31 -21.93 -16.68
C ASP A 128 -14.41 -20.75 -17.06
N SER A 129 -14.28 -19.79 -16.16
CA SER A 129 -13.41 -18.62 -16.36
C SER A 129 -11.93 -18.94 -16.54
N ASN A 130 -11.47 -20.16 -16.23
CA ASN A 130 -10.11 -20.59 -16.54
C ASN A 130 -9.84 -20.68 -18.05
N CYS A 131 -10.88 -20.77 -18.88
CA CYS A 131 -10.74 -20.71 -20.33
C CYS A 131 -10.35 -19.30 -20.84
N ILE A 132 -10.46 -18.25 -20.01
CA ILE A 132 -9.90 -16.92 -20.29
C ILE A 132 -8.37 -16.98 -20.06
N THR A 133 -7.72 -17.72 -20.95
CA THR A 133 -6.28 -17.97 -20.91
C THR A 133 -5.78 -18.01 -22.36
N PRO A 134 -4.66 -17.33 -22.68
CA PRO A 134 -4.08 -17.35 -24.01
C PRO A 134 -3.90 -18.79 -24.52
N GLY A 135 -4.25 -19.01 -25.80
CA GLY A 135 -4.13 -20.32 -26.44
C GLY A 135 -5.32 -21.26 -26.25
N THR A 136 -6.34 -20.89 -25.49
CA THR A 136 -7.58 -21.69 -25.37
C THR A 136 -8.51 -21.50 -26.56
N PRO A 137 -9.37 -22.49 -26.85
CA PRO A 137 -10.38 -22.36 -27.93
C PRO A 137 -11.35 -21.20 -27.71
N PHE A 138 -11.68 -20.87 -26.45
CA PHE A 138 -12.50 -19.70 -26.12
C PHE A 138 -11.84 -18.40 -26.58
N MET A 139 -10.57 -18.20 -26.21
CA MET A 139 -9.82 -16.99 -26.58
C MET A 139 -9.62 -16.89 -28.11
N ALA A 140 -9.45 -18.01 -28.79
CA ALA A 140 -9.36 -18.02 -30.24
C ALA A 140 -10.69 -17.56 -30.90
N ARG A 141 -11.83 -18.07 -30.43
CA ARG A 141 -13.15 -17.61 -30.91
C ARG A 141 -13.41 -16.15 -30.59
N LEU A 142 -13.11 -15.73 -29.36
CA LEU A 142 -13.23 -14.33 -28.95
C LEU A 142 -12.37 -13.40 -29.82
N HIS A 143 -11.13 -13.80 -30.14
CA HIS A 143 -10.24 -13.05 -31.02
C HIS A 143 -10.85 -12.82 -32.41
N GLU A 144 -11.43 -13.85 -33.03
CA GLU A 144 -12.11 -13.70 -34.33
C GLU A 144 -13.36 -12.80 -34.22
N GLN A 145 -14.10 -12.90 -33.12
CA GLN A 145 -15.23 -11.99 -32.86
C GLN A 145 -14.79 -10.53 -32.65
N PHE A 146 -13.66 -10.29 -32.01
CA PHE A 146 -13.06 -8.95 -31.93
C PHE A 146 -12.71 -8.41 -33.31
N LYS A 147 -12.03 -9.20 -34.15
CA LYS A 147 -11.71 -8.79 -35.52
C LYS A 147 -12.97 -8.42 -36.31
N TYR A 148 -13.99 -9.26 -36.23
CA TYR A 148 -15.28 -8.99 -36.91
C TYR A 148 -15.90 -7.68 -36.39
N PHE A 149 -16.02 -7.51 -35.07
CA PHE A 149 -16.62 -6.33 -34.47
C PHE A 149 -15.87 -5.05 -34.86
N LEU A 150 -14.54 -5.05 -34.73
CA LEU A 150 -13.70 -3.90 -35.03
C LEU A 150 -13.75 -3.53 -36.51
N ASN A 151 -13.65 -4.50 -37.41
CA ASN A 151 -13.78 -4.28 -38.86
C ASN A 151 -15.15 -3.67 -39.20
N LYS A 152 -16.22 -4.18 -38.61
CA LYS A 152 -17.56 -3.61 -38.77
C LYS A 152 -17.61 -2.16 -38.30
N LYS A 153 -17.09 -1.86 -37.09
CA LYS A 153 -17.11 -0.51 -36.54
C LYS A 153 -16.30 0.49 -37.37
N VAL A 154 -15.11 0.14 -37.79
CA VAL A 154 -14.24 1.01 -38.61
C VAL A 154 -14.86 1.20 -40.02
N SER A 155 -15.62 0.23 -40.52
CA SER A 155 -16.28 0.34 -41.86
C SER A 155 -17.58 1.14 -41.84
N GLU A 156 -18.35 1.08 -40.74
CA GLU A 156 -19.73 1.59 -40.69
C GLU A 156 -19.94 2.81 -39.80
N ASP A 157 -19.07 3.02 -38.76
CA ASP A 157 -19.26 4.07 -37.77
C ASP A 157 -18.28 5.25 -38.00
N PRO A 158 -18.79 6.44 -38.39
CA PRO A 158 -17.95 7.60 -38.68
C PRO A 158 -17.03 8.03 -37.50
N ALA A 159 -17.47 7.81 -36.25
CA ALA A 159 -16.65 8.15 -35.10
C ALA A 159 -15.42 7.24 -34.98
N TRP A 160 -15.55 5.97 -35.39
CA TRP A 160 -14.42 5.02 -35.38
C TRP A 160 -13.53 5.19 -36.62
N GLN A 161 -14.08 5.66 -37.72
CA GLN A 161 -13.31 5.98 -38.95
C GLN A 161 -12.39 7.18 -38.77
N ALA A 162 -12.71 8.09 -37.85
CA ALA A 162 -11.97 9.32 -37.61
C ALA A 162 -10.67 9.14 -36.78
N ILE A 163 -10.42 7.93 -36.27
CA ILE A 163 -9.30 7.64 -35.35
C ILE A 163 -8.54 6.38 -35.78
N HIS A 164 -7.34 6.21 -35.25
CA HIS A 164 -6.62 4.95 -35.36
C HIS A 164 -7.15 3.93 -34.35
N VAL A 165 -7.43 2.72 -34.81
CA VAL A 165 -7.84 1.60 -33.96
C VAL A 165 -6.77 0.53 -34.00
N ILE A 166 -6.22 0.17 -32.87
CA ILE A 166 -5.20 -0.88 -32.73
C ILE A 166 -5.77 -1.99 -31.84
N PHE A 167 -5.66 -3.23 -32.30
CA PHE A 167 -6.02 -4.42 -31.56
C PHE A 167 -4.81 -5.32 -31.38
N SER A 168 -4.38 -5.50 -30.13
CA SER A 168 -3.35 -6.45 -29.73
C SER A 168 -4.00 -7.63 -29.03
N GLY A 169 -4.18 -8.72 -29.75
CA GLY A 169 -4.90 -9.92 -29.31
C GLY A 169 -4.08 -10.83 -28.39
N HIS A 170 -4.70 -11.93 -27.97
CA HIS A 170 -4.08 -12.94 -27.11
C HIS A 170 -2.92 -13.72 -27.77
N ASP A 171 -2.81 -13.63 -29.07
CA ASP A 171 -1.74 -14.21 -29.91
C ASP A 171 -0.44 -13.41 -29.85
N VAL A 172 -0.49 -12.15 -29.40
CA VAL A 172 0.69 -11.31 -29.14
C VAL A 172 1.15 -11.51 -27.70
N PRO A 173 2.40 -11.97 -27.45
CA PRO A 173 2.91 -12.19 -26.10
C PRO A 173 2.93 -10.91 -25.24
N GLY A 174 2.77 -11.08 -23.94
CA GLY A 174 2.80 -10.01 -22.93
C GLY A 174 1.42 -9.71 -22.33
N GLU A 175 1.42 -9.11 -21.15
CA GLU A 175 0.22 -8.62 -20.46
C GLU A 175 -0.33 -7.38 -21.15
N GLY A 176 -1.64 -7.15 -21.09
CA GLY A 176 -2.32 -6.06 -21.79
C GLY A 176 -1.73 -4.69 -21.50
N GLU A 177 -1.53 -4.38 -20.22
CA GLU A 177 -0.94 -3.13 -19.73
C GLU A 177 0.49 -2.92 -20.25
N HIS A 178 1.29 -3.97 -20.32
CA HIS A 178 2.66 -3.87 -20.82
C HIS A 178 2.73 -3.70 -22.34
N LYS A 179 1.79 -4.25 -23.08
CA LYS A 179 1.66 -3.98 -24.53
C LYS A 179 1.30 -2.52 -24.78
N ILE A 180 0.41 -1.94 -23.96
CA ILE A 180 0.07 -0.51 -24.00
C ILE A 180 1.31 0.32 -23.73
N MET A 181 2.05 0.01 -22.66
CA MET A 181 3.27 0.74 -22.30
C MET A 181 4.38 0.60 -23.35
N GLN A 182 4.50 -0.56 -23.98
CA GLN A 182 5.41 -0.77 -25.10
C GLN A 182 5.07 0.14 -26.29
N TYR A 183 3.78 0.24 -26.62
CA TYR A 183 3.32 1.16 -27.65
C TYR A 183 3.66 2.62 -27.31
N ILE A 184 3.37 3.06 -26.07
CA ILE A 184 3.67 4.44 -25.65
C ILE A 184 5.18 4.72 -25.72
N ARG A 185 6.02 3.80 -25.19
CA ARG A 185 7.48 3.94 -25.27
C ARG A 185 7.96 4.02 -26.72
N HIS A 186 7.44 3.16 -27.59
CA HIS A 186 7.80 3.21 -29.01
C HIS A 186 7.35 4.51 -29.67
N ALA A 187 6.13 4.97 -29.41
CA ALA A 187 5.63 6.24 -29.96
C ALA A 187 6.51 7.43 -29.54
N LYS A 188 7.02 7.44 -28.31
CA LYS A 188 7.93 8.48 -27.79
C LYS A 188 9.28 8.54 -28.50
N THR A 189 9.71 7.48 -29.18
CA THR A 189 10.98 7.48 -29.96
C THR A 189 10.83 8.09 -31.35
N LEU A 190 9.61 8.40 -31.77
CA LEU A 190 9.35 8.96 -33.09
C LEU A 190 9.51 10.49 -33.06
N ASP A 191 10.17 11.06 -34.07
CA ASP A 191 10.35 12.51 -34.20
C ASP A 191 9.03 13.29 -34.29
N THR A 192 7.94 12.60 -34.68
CA THR A 192 6.60 13.17 -34.79
C THR A 192 5.80 13.10 -33.49
N TYR A 193 6.40 12.59 -32.41
CA TYR A 193 5.69 12.45 -31.14
C TYR A 193 5.34 13.82 -30.55
N ASN A 194 4.08 13.95 -30.14
CA ASN A 194 3.61 15.15 -29.43
C ASN A 194 3.62 14.90 -27.92
N PRO A 195 4.48 15.56 -27.12
CA PRO A 195 4.57 15.36 -25.66
C PRO A 195 3.36 15.89 -24.89
N HIS A 196 2.40 16.57 -25.56
CA HIS A 196 1.18 17.08 -24.94
C HIS A 196 -0.04 16.18 -25.24
N LEU A 197 0.18 14.95 -25.68
CA LEU A 197 -0.90 13.98 -25.85
C LEU A 197 -1.57 13.66 -24.52
N ARG A 198 -2.90 13.58 -24.54
CA ARG A 198 -3.70 13.24 -23.37
C ARG A 198 -4.04 11.76 -23.42
N HIS A 199 -3.40 11.01 -22.54
CA HIS A 199 -3.53 9.57 -22.45
C HIS A 199 -4.56 9.18 -21.39
N CYS A 200 -5.42 8.24 -21.71
CA CYS A 200 -6.34 7.64 -20.76
C CYS A 200 -6.26 6.11 -20.89
N ILE A 201 -5.98 5.43 -19.78
CA ILE A 201 -6.05 3.98 -19.71
C ILE A 201 -7.26 3.55 -18.88
N TYR A 202 -8.02 2.60 -19.39
CA TYR A 202 -9.09 1.96 -18.63
C TYR A 202 -8.58 0.66 -18.01
N GLY A 203 -8.78 0.50 -16.70
CA GLY A 203 -8.45 -0.70 -15.95
C GLY A 203 -8.58 -0.51 -14.45
N LEU A 204 -8.66 -1.59 -13.70
CA LEU A 204 -8.85 -1.59 -12.26
C LEU A 204 -7.57 -1.91 -11.48
N ASP A 205 -6.54 -2.40 -12.13
CA ASP A 205 -5.34 -2.87 -11.49
C ASP A 205 -4.48 -1.71 -10.97
N ALA A 206 -3.83 -1.93 -9.81
CA ALA A 206 -3.06 -0.88 -9.14
C ALA A 206 -1.71 -0.62 -9.84
N ASP A 207 -1.16 -1.59 -10.53
CA ASP A 207 0.07 -1.48 -11.33
C ASP A 207 -0.09 -0.53 -12.52
N LEU A 208 -1.29 -0.36 -13.06
CA LEU A 208 -1.56 0.68 -14.06
C LEU A 208 -1.18 2.09 -13.56
N ILE A 209 -1.33 2.36 -12.26
CA ILE A 209 -0.93 3.64 -11.65
C ILE A 209 0.59 3.78 -11.69
N MET A 210 1.32 2.70 -11.36
CA MET A 210 2.78 2.69 -11.40
C MET A 210 3.31 2.85 -12.82
N LEU A 211 2.73 2.14 -13.76
CA LEU A 211 3.10 2.22 -15.17
C LEU A 211 2.80 3.61 -15.76
N ALA A 212 1.66 4.20 -15.40
CA ALA A 212 1.31 5.55 -15.82
C ALA A 212 2.29 6.60 -15.25
N LEU A 213 2.71 6.47 -13.99
CA LEU A 213 3.75 7.31 -13.41
C LEU A 213 5.09 7.18 -14.13
N LEU A 214 5.53 5.94 -14.42
CA LEU A 214 6.79 5.65 -15.12
C LEU A 214 6.78 6.06 -16.59
N SER A 215 5.61 6.26 -17.19
CA SER A 215 5.54 6.80 -18.54
C SER A 215 6.12 8.21 -18.61
N HIS A 216 6.12 8.93 -17.48
CA HIS A 216 6.45 10.35 -17.38
C HIS A 216 5.66 11.25 -18.33
N GLU A 217 4.50 10.74 -18.83
CA GLU A 217 3.60 11.56 -19.63
C GLU A 217 2.90 12.60 -18.75
N PRO A 218 2.93 13.89 -19.13
CA PRO A 218 2.37 14.95 -18.30
C PRO A 218 0.84 14.87 -18.18
N HIS A 219 0.17 14.35 -19.21
CA HIS A 219 -1.29 14.29 -19.28
C HIS A 219 -1.76 12.84 -19.34
N PHE A 220 -1.66 12.15 -18.21
CA PHE A 220 -2.10 10.76 -18.09
C PHE A 220 -3.22 10.64 -17.05
N CYS A 221 -4.27 9.92 -17.37
CA CYS A 221 -5.33 9.57 -16.43
C CYS A 221 -5.74 8.10 -16.54
N LEU A 222 -6.33 7.57 -15.48
CA LEU A 222 -6.94 6.25 -15.45
C LEU A 222 -8.44 6.40 -15.31
N LEU A 223 -9.18 5.75 -16.20
CA LEU A 223 -10.62 5.60 -16.08
C LEU A 223 -10.93 4.28 -15.37
N ARG A 224 -11.70 4.34 -14.29
CA ARG A 224 -11.98 3.18 -13.42
C ARG A 224 -13.46 3.13 -13.07
N GLU A 225 -13.99 1.93 -12.93
CA GLU A 225 -15.32 1.74 -12.36
C GLU A 225 -15.27 1.93 -10.83
N GLU A 226 -16.37 2.41 -10.25
CA GLU A 226 -16.52 2.49 -8.81
C GLU A 226 -16.62 1.08 -8.21
N ASN A 227 -15.58 0.65 -7.49
CA ASN A 227 -15.65 -0.54 -6.67
C ASN A 227 -16.49 -0.26 -5.43
N ARG A 228 -17.80 -0.47 -5.50
CA ARG A 228 -18.65 -0.44 -4.31
C ARG A 228 -18.25 -1.59 -3.38
N LEU A 229 -17.76 -1.25 -2.20
CA LEU A 229 -17.52 -2.20 -1.12
C LEU A 229 -18.79 -3.07 -0.90
N PRO A 230 -18.65 -4.37 -0.56
CA PRO A 230 -19.73 -5.36 -0.54
C PRO A 230 -20.82 -5.13 0.51
N LEU A 231 -20.90 -3.96 1.15
CA LEU A 231 -21.82 -3.64 2.24
C LEU A 231 -23.29 -3.49 1.84
N LYS A 232 -23.60 -3.32 0.55
CA LYS A 232 -24.99 -3.42 0.04
C LYS A 232 -24.94 -3.93 -1.41
N ARG A 233 -25.09 -5.25 -1.58
CA ARG A 233 -25.31 -5.89 -2.86
C ARG A 233 -26.61 -5.36 -3.49
N LYS A 234 -26.49 -4.41 -4.43
CA LYS A 234 -27.56 -4.15 -5.39
C LYS A 234 -27.34 -5.06 -6.59
N PRO A 235 -28.41 -5.53 -7.27
CA PRO A 235 -28.28 -6.30 -8.51
C PRO A 235 -27.46 -5.50 -9.51
N THR A 236 -26.75 -6.19 -10.40
CA THR A 236 -25.91 -5.60 -11.45
C THR A 236 -26.62 -4.43 -12.07
N LEU A 237 -26.08 -3.24 -11.84
CA LEU A 237 -26.50 -2.07 -12.60
C LEU A 237 -26.19 -2.36 -14.06
N ALA A 238 -27.15 -2.12 -14.96
CA ALA A 238 -26.87 -2.13 -16.38
C ALA A 238 -25.64 -1.23 -16.63
N LEU A 239 -24.80 -1.55 -17.61
CA LEU A 239 -23.60 -0.76 -17.96
C LEU A 239 -23.85 0.74 -17.97
N LYS A 240 -25.09 1.15 -18.30
CA LYS A 240 -25.56 2.57 -18.30
C LYS A 240 -25.57 3.22 -16.93
N ASP A 241 -25.66 2.43 -15.88
CA ASP A 241 -25.79 2.92 -14.48
C ASP A 241 -24.49 2.74 -13.69
N GLN A 242 -23.42 2.26 -14.34
CA GLN A 242 -22.09 2.16 -13.71
C GLN A 242 -21.54 3.57 -13.50
N GLN A 243 -21.02 3.80 -12.29
CA GLN A 243 -20.33 5.04 -11.97
C GLN A 243 -18.84 4.87 -12.25
N PHE A 244 -18.26 5.86 -12.90
CA PHE A 244 -16.85 5.89 -13.23
C PHE A 244 -16.13 6.95 -12.40
N HIS A 245 -14.86 6.70 -12.18
CA HIS A 245 -13.93 7.65 -11.59
C HIS A 245 -12.76 7.87 -12.54
N LEU A 246 -12.31 9.10 -12.61
CA LEU A 246 -11.11 9.48 -13.33
C LEU A 246 -10.00 9.77 -12.30
N LEU A 247 -8.93 9.00 -12.35
CA LEU A 247 -7.75 9.20 -11.52
C LEU A 247 -6.72 9.99 -12.31
N GLN A 248 -6.37 11.18 -11.82
CA GLN A 248 -5.45 12.12 -12.46
C GLN A 248 -4.02 11.85 -11.97
N ILE A 249 -3.18 11.29 -12.83
CA ILE A 249 -1.77 11.00 -12.51
C ILE A 249 -0.96 12.28 -12.28
N ALA A 250 -1.28 13.37 -12.98
CA ALA A 250 -0.63 14.66 -12.79
C ALA A 250 -0.74 15.14 -11.33
N PHE A 251 -1.93 15.07 -10.73
CA PHE A 251 -2.12 15.45 -9.33
C PHE A 251 -1.35 14.53 -8.37
N PHE A 252 -1.27 13.24 -8.68
CA PHE A 252 -0.47 12.35 -7.86
C PHE A 252 1.03 12.66 -7.95
N ARG A 253 1.52 13.03 -9.13
CA ARG A 253 2.90 13.53 -9.31
C ARG A 253 3.15 14.81 -8.50
N ASP A 254 2.19 15.74 -8.47
CA ASP A 254 2.29 16.97 -7.69
C ASP A 254 2.34 16.67 -6.19
N TYR A 255 1.53 15.73 -5.71
CA TYR A 255 1.58 15.27 -4.32
C TYR A 255 2.91 14.60 -3.97
N LEU A 256 3.46 13.76 -4.83
CA LEU A 256 4.80 13.19 -4.63
C LEU A 256 5.87 14.28 -4.63
N ASN A 257 5.79 15.26 -5.54
CA ASN A 257 6.70 16.40 -5.56
C ASN A 257 6.64 17.22 -4.27
N TRP A 258 5.45 17.40 -3.70
CA TRP A 258 5.27 18.06 -2.41
C TRP A 258 5.79 17.21 -1.25
N GLU A 259 5.51 15.92 -1.23
CA GLU A 259 5.97 14.96 -0.20
C GLU A 259 7.50 14.96 -0.06
N PHE A 260 8.20 15.06 -1.20
CA PHE A 260 9.68 15.08 -1.24
C PHE A 260 10.29 16.49 -1.39
N SER A 261 9.52 17.55 -1.15
CA SER A 261 9.97 18.95 -1.30
C SER A 261 11.15 19.31 -0.40
N SER A 262 11.32 18.66 0.74
CA SER A 262 12.48 18.84 1.62
C SER A 262 13.81 18.54 0.93
N LEU A 263 13.82 17.66 -0.07
CA LEU A 263 15.02 17.32 -0.84
C LEU A 263 15.42 18.40 -1.83
N GLN A 264 14.51 19.31 -2.21
CA GLN A 264 14.78 20.41 -3.16
C GLN A 264 15.78 21.44 -2.62
N SER A 265 15.83 21.62 -1.31
CA SER A 265 16.69 22.58 -0.65
C SER A 265 18.13 22.09 -0.40
N MET A 266 18.45 20.85 -0.75
CA MET A 266 19.73 20.22 -0.45
C MET A 266 20.81 20.61 -1.47
N LYS A 267 21.91 21.20 -0.99
CA LYS A 267 22.98 21.75 -1.86
C LYS A 267 23.75 20.71 -2.67
N ASN A 268 23.85 19.47 -2.17
CA ASN A 268 24.66 18.41 -2.78
C ASN A 268 23.84 17.39 -3.57
N PHE A 269 22.56 17.68 -3.80
CA PHE A 269 21.63 16.77 -4.44
C PHE A 269 20.85 17.51 -5.55
N LYS A 270 20.96 17.03 -6.78
CA LYS A 270 20.17 17.57 -7.90
C LYS A 270 18.79 16.93 -7.88
N TYR A 271 17.80 17.65 -7.39
CA TYR A 271 16.42 17.21 -7.33
C TYR A 271 15.81 17.09 -8.74
N ASP A 272 15.20 15.95 -9.02
CA ASP A 272 14.44 15.67 -10.24
C ASP A 272 13.23 14.80 -9.86
N ILE A 273 12.03 15.33 -10.05
CA ILE A 273 10.78 14.63 -9.70
C ILE A 273 10.59 13.33 -10.49
N GLN A 274 11.07 13.23 -11.72
CA GLN A 274 10.97 12.00 -12.50
C GLN A 274 11.78 10.89 -11.83
N ARG A 275 13.01 11.21 -11.42
CA ARG A 275 13.88 10.28 -10.71
C ARG A 275 13.35 9.89 -9.32
N ILE A 276 12.70 10.84 -8.62
CA ILE A 276 12.00 10.58 -7.35
C ILE A 276 10.85 9.58 -7.57
N ILE A 277 10.08 9.75 -8.65
CA ILE A 277 8.99 8.82 -8.99
C ILE A 277 9.54 7.42 -9.29
N ASP A 278 10.65 7.34 -10.00
CA ASP A 278 11.31 6.08 -10.32
C ASP A 278 11.75 5.34 -9.04
N ASP A 279 12.37 6.04 -8.12
CA ASP A 279 12.76 5.49 -6.81
C ASP A 279 11.55 5.18 -5.93
N PHE A 280 10.49 6.00 -5.97
CA PHE A 280 9.23 5.72 -5.27
C PHE A 280 8.64 4.36 -5.69
N ILE A 281 8.67 4.05 -6.97
CA ILE A 281 8.16 2.76 -7.47
C ILE A 281 9.03 1.61 -6.97
N LEU A 282 10.36 1.76 -6.96
CA LEU A 282 11.25 0.78 -6.34
C LEU A 282 10.91 0.54 -4.86
N LEU A 283 10.69 1.62 -4.09
CA LEU A 283 10.28 1.50 -2.68
C LEU A 283 8.94 0.77 -2.53
N CYS A 284 8.01 1.02 -3.43
CA CYS A 284 6.72 0.34 -3.42
C CYS A 284 6.83 -1.17 -3.69
N ILE A 285 7.87 -1.66 -4.38
CA ILE A 285 8.09 -3.09 -4.59
C ILE A 285 8.35 -3.81 -3.25
N PHE A 286 8.96 -3.15 -2.25
CA PHE A 286 9.23 -3.75 -0.94
C PHE A 286 7.96 -4.10 -0.14
N VAL A 287 6.84 -3.44 -0.41
CA VAL A 287 5.56 -3.81 0.21
C VAL A 287 4.83 -4.96 -0.52
N GLY A 288 5.52 -5.57 -1.50
CA GLY A 288 5.07 -6.73 -2.26
C GLY A 288 4.29 -6.38 -3.53
N ASN A 289 4.48 -7.18 -4.56
CA ASN A 289 3.77 -7.09 -5.83
C ASN A 289 3.44 -8.49 -6.39
N ASP A 290 3.05 -8.57 -7.66
CA ASP A 290 2.70 -9.83 -8.32
C ASP A 290 3.91 -10.78 -8.50
N PHE A 291 5.13 -10.27 -8.42
CA PHE A 291 6.37 -11.00 -8.73
C PHE A 291 7.22 -11.31 -7.51
N LEU A 292 7.21 -10.41 -6.52
CA LEU A 292 8.01 -10.52 -5.30
C LEU A 292 7.12 -10.40 -4.05
N PRO A 293 7.36 -11.25 -3.03
CA PRO A 293 6.72 -11.08 -1.73
C PRO A 293 7.22 -9.80 -1.04
N HIS A 294 6.38 -9.21 -0.18
CA HIS A 294 6.78 -8.08 0.65
C HIS A 294 7.91 -8.46 1.59
N LEU A 295 8.75 -7.50 1.94
CA LEU A 295 9.70 -7.65 3.03
C LEU A 295 8.96 -7.84 4.36
N PRO A 296 9.50 -8.60 5.32
CA PRO A 296 8.86 -8.82 6.61
C PRO A 296 8.51 -7.49 7.30
N ASN A 297 7.35 -7.43 7.93
CA ASN A 297 6.86 -6.25 8.66
C ASN A 297 6.67 -4.96 7.82
N LEU A 298 6.71 -5.06 6.48
CA LEU A 298 6.39 -3.95 5.59
C LEU A 298 5.00 -4.16 4.97
N HIS A 299 3.96 -3.91 5.75
CA HIS A 299 2.57 -3.97 5.29
C HIS A 299 2.03 -2.56 5.05
N ILE A 300 1.33 -2.37 3.93
CA ILE A 300 0.81 -1.06 3.55
C ILE A 300 -0.21 -0.53 4.58
N ASP A 301 -1.00 -1.41 5.20
CA ASP A 301 -1.97 -1.05 6.23
C ASP A 301 -1.32 -0.61 7.55
N GLU A 302 -0.07 -1.00 7.77
CA GLU A 302 0.74 -0.67 8.95
C GLU A 302 1.63 0.55 8.71
N GLY A 303 1.37 1.30 7.62
CA GLY A 303 2.09 2.54 7.32
C GLY A 303 3.46 2.35 6.67
N ALA A 304 3.76 1.17 6.12
CA ALA A 304 5.07 0.86 5.53
C ALA A 304 5.56 1.89 4.51
N ILE A 305 4.66 2.41 3.65
CA ILE A 305 5.05 3.43 2.66
C ILE A 305 5.52 4.73 3.33
N GLY A 306 4.89 5.14 4.43
CA GLY A 306 5.33 6.30 5.21
C GLY A 306 6.73 6.10 5.80
N VAL A 307 6.99 4.93 6.36
CA VAL A 307 8.32 4.55 6.87
C VAL A 307 9.37 4.60 5.76
N LEU A 308 9.07 4.04 4.60
CA LEU A 308 9.96 4.06 3.45
C LEU A 308 10.24 5.49 2.95
N PHE A 309 9.25 6.37 2.98
CA PHE A 309 9.45 7.78 2.62
C PHE A 309 10.41 8.49 3.58
N GLU A 310 10.24 8.30 4.88
CA GLU A 310 11.11 8.91 5.89
C GLU A 310 12.54 8.39 5.82
N ILE A 311 12.72 7.10 5.60
CA ILE A 311 14.04 6.50 5.37
C ILE A 311 14.66 7.08 4.10
N TYR A 312 13.91 7.13 3.01
CA TYR A 312 14.37 7.63 1.72
C TYR A 312 14.82 9.11 1.81
N LYS A 313 14.01 9.98 2.44
CA LYS A 313 14.37 11.39 2.65
C LYS A 313 15.66 11.56 3.45
N ARG A 314 15.95 10.66 4.39
CA ARG A 314 17.16 10.67 5.22
C ARG A 314 18.39 10.18 4.47
N VAL A 315 18.23 9.08 3.73
CA VAL A 315 19.34 8.36 3.09
C VAL A 315 19.77 9.01 1.78
N LEU A 316 18.82 9.45 0.95
CA LEU A 316 19.10 9.92 -0.40
C LEU A 316 20.17 11.03 -0.48
N PRO A 317 20.19 12.03 0.41
CA PRO A 317 21.24 13.07 0.40
C PRO A 317 22.65 12.52 0.66
N GLN A 318 22.75 11.40 1.37
CA GLN A 318 24.02 10.75 1.72
C GLN A 318 24.44 9.73 0.67
N ALA A 319 23.48 9.20 -0.11
CA ALA A 319 23.71 8.18 -1.11
C ALA A 319 24.44 8.66 -2.37
N GLY A 320 24.59 9.98 -2.55
CA GLY A 320 25.26 10.57 -3.70
C GLY A 320 24.49 10.44 -5.02
N GLY A 321 23.21 10.12 -4.98
CA GLY A 321 22.33 9.99 -6.15
C GLY A 321 21.12 9.09 -5.90
N TYR A 322 20.30 8.91 -6.92
CA TYR A 322 19.07 8.12 -6.89
C TYR A 322 19.34 6.61 -6.80
N LEU A 323 18.36 5.83 -6.31
CA LEU A 323 18.49 4.39 -6.08
C LEU A 323 18.55 3.60 -7.39
N ASN A 324 17.91 4.10 -8.44
CA ASN A 324 17.99 3.49 -9.76
C ASN A 324 18.24 4.54 -10.85
N ASP A 325 18.71 4.09 -12.01
CA ASP A 325 18.86 4.89 -13.21
C ASP A 325 18.15 4.22 -14.36
N SER A 326 16.99 4.77 -14.73
CA SER A 326 16.20 4.26 -15.86
C SER A 326 15.92 2.74 -15.77
N GLY A 327 15.63 2.27 -14.56
CA GLY A 327 15.37 0.85 -14.29
C GLY A 327 16.61 0.01 -13.94
N ILE A 328 17.81 0.61 -13.90
CA ILE A 328 19.03 -0.07 -13.44
C ILE A 328 19.28 0.27 -11.98
N LEU A 329 19.28 -0.75 -11.13
CA LEU A 329 19.41 -0.63 -9.68
C LEU A 329 20.85 -0.31 -9.26
N HIS A 330 21.03 0.69 -8.40
CA HIS A 330 22.30 0.97 -7.74
C HIS A 330 22.38 0.22 -6.41
N THR A 331 22.99 -0.96 -6.40
CA THR A 331 23.03 -1.86 -5.25
C THR A 331 23.67 -1.21 -4.01
N HIS A 332 24.75 -0.43 -4.17
CA HIS A 332 25.37 0.29 -3.05
C HIS A 332 24.42 1.30 -2.39
N ARG A 333 23.63 2.04 -3.17
CA ARG A 333 22.67 3.00 -2.63
C ARG A 333 21.47 2.30 -2.00
N LEU A 334 21.06 1.18 -2.59
CA LEU A 334 20.02 0.33 -2.01
C LEU A 334 20.45 -0.21 -0.64
N GLN A 335 21.73 -0.59 -0.48
CA GLN A 335 22.27 -1.06 0.79
C GLN A 335 22.01 -0.05 1.92
N LEU A 336 22.20 1.25 1.67
CA LEU A 336 21.94 2.29 2.67
C LEU A 336 20.47 2.35 3.12
N ILE A 337 19.53 2.10 2.20
CA ILE A 337 18.09 1.99 2.55
C ILE A 337 17.84 0.75 3.41
N LEU A 338 18.43 -0.38 3.03
CA LEU A 338 18.27 -1.64 3.77
C LEU A 338 18.88 -1.54 5.18
N ASP A 339 20.04 -0.90 5.34
CA ASP A 339 20.68 -0.69 6.63
C ASP A 339 19.79 0.12 7.60
N GLU A 340 19.11 1.14 7.08
CA GLU A 340 18.13 1.91 7.87
C GLU A 340 16.86 1.08 8.18
N LEU A 341 16.42 0.23 7.26
CA LEU A 341 15.28 -0.66 7.47
C LEU A 341 15.55 -1.73 8.54
N VAL A 342 16.81 -2.14 8.74
CA VAL A 342 17.21 -3.04 9.85
C VAL A 342 16.71 -2.50 11.18
N SER A 343 16.91 -1.21 11.43
CA SER A 343 16.44 -0.56 12.66
C SER A 343 14.92 -0.59 12.81
N HIS A 344 14.19 -0.51 11.70
CA HIS A 344 12.74 -0.63 11.70
C HIS A 344 12.27 -2.06 12.00
N GLU A 345 12.92 -3.06 11.40
CA GLU A 345 12.59 -4.48 11.65
C GLU A 345 12.83 -4.87 13.11
N TYR A 346 13.91 -4.40 13.74
CA TYR A 346 14.16 -4.58 15.18
C TYR A 346 13.05 -3.96 16.03
N LYS A 347 12.66 -2.71 15.76
CA LYS A 347 11.59 -2.04 16.51
C LYS A 347 10.23 -2.75 16.35
N SER A 348 9.93 -3.22 15.15
CA SER A 348 8.72 -3.99 14.88
C SER A 348 8.73 -5.32 15.63
N PHE A 349 9.88 -5.99 15.68
CA PHE A 349 10.07 -7.21 16.45
C PHE A 349 9.87 -6.99 17.95
N GLU A 350 10.49 -5.95 18.52
CA GLU A 350 10.31 -5.56 19.93
C GLU A 350 8.82 -5.35 20.26
N SER A 351 8.12 -4.59 19.41
CA SER A 351 6.71 -4.28 19.61
C SER A 351 5.82 -5.53 19.58
N SER A 352 6.12 -6.49 18.69
CA SER A 352 5.30 -7.68 18.50
C SER A 352 5.54 -8.77 19.57
N HIS A 353 6.71 -8.81 20.19
CA HIS A 353 7.09 -9.86 21.13
C HIS A 353 7.11 -9.39 22.61
N GLY A 354 6.82 -8.12 22.87
CA GLY A 354 6.77 -7.57 24.23
C GLY A 354 8.10 -7.60 24.97
N ILE A 355 9.22 -7.74 24.24
CA ILE A 355 10.58 -7.76 24.75
C ILE A 355 11.16 -6.35 24.59
N GLY A 356 10.74 -5.50 25.33
CA GLY A 356 11.06 -4.10 25.47
C GLY A 356 9.91 -3.50 26.20
N LEU A 357 10.13 -2.58 27.09
CA LEU A 357 9.15 -1.90 27.94
C LEU A 357 7.73 -2.09 27.39
N LYS A 358 6.90 -2.82 28.12
CA LYS A 358 5.50 -3.09 27.74
C LYS A 358 4.90 -1.82 27.16
N ARG A 359 4.89 -1.69 25.83
CA ARG A 359 3.99 -0.76 25.16
C ARG A 359 2.69 -1.51 24.98
N PRO A 360 1.66 -1.21 25.75
CA PRO A 360 0.37 -1.79 25.52
C PRO A 360 -0.18 -1.16 24.24
N GLY A 361 -0.74 -1.98 23.37
CA GLY A 361 -1.72 -1.48 22.47
C GLY A 361 -1.40 -1.63 20.99
N ARG A 362 -2.39 -2.07 20.32
CA ARG A 362 -2.59 -2.15 18.87
C ARG A 362 -2.04 -0.92 18.14
N PRO A 363 -1.59 -1.04 16.87
CA PRO A 363 -1.19 0.11 16.06
C PRO A 363 -2.27 1.18 16.13
N GLY A 364 -1.85 2.40 16.49
CA GLY A 364 -2.75 3.50 16.73
C GLY A 364 -3.65 3.72 15.52
N VAL A 365 -4.93 3.76 15.77
CA VAL A 365 -5.85 4.41 14.86
C VAL A 365 -5.54 5.89 15.00
N ASP A 366 -4.93 6.51 13.98
CA ASP A 366 -4.74 7.94 13.89
C ASP A 366 -6.14 8.58 13.89
N TYR A 367 -6.57 9.05 15.04
CA TYR A 367 -7.76 9.87 15.13
C TYR A 367 -7.33 11.31 14.87
N PRO A 368 -7.92 11.99 13.88
CA PRO A 368 -7.77 13.44 13.80
C PRO A 368 -8.38 14.03 15.08
N VAL A 369 -7.53 14.58 15.94
CA VAL A 369 -7.92 15.17 17.22
C VAL A 369 -8.49 16.55 16.91
N ASN A 370 -9.77 16.76 17.19
CA ASN A 370 -10.38 18.08 17.08
C ASN A 370 -9.98 18.96 18.29
N ASP A 371 -10.28 20.28 18.24
CA ASP A 371 -9.89 21.22 19.29
C ASP A 371 -10.40 20.83 20.69
N THR A 372 -11.58 20.23 20.78
CA THR A 372 -12.18 19.75 22.04
C THR A 372 -11.40 18.55 22.59
N GLN A 373 -11.03 17.62 21.73
CA GLN A 373 -10.23 16.45 22.08
C GLN A 373 -8.81 16.85 22.47
N PHE A 374 -8.24 17.85 21.79
CA PHE A 374 -6.95 18.41 22.16
C PHE A 374 -6.97 19.03 23.56
N ALA A 375 -8.04 19.75 23.91
CA ALA A 375 -8.21 20.29 25.26
C ALA A 375 -8.31 19.20 26.32
N LEU A 376 -8.95 18.06 26.03
CA LEU A 376 -8.99 16.89 26.92
C LEU A 376 -7.61 16.30 27.14
N VAL A 377 -6.83 16.13 26.06
CA VAL A 377 -5.44 15.64 26.15
C VAL A 377 -4.59 16.57 27.02
N GLN A 378 -4.71 17.89 26.86
CA GLN A 378 -4.01 18.86 27.70
C GLN A 378 -4.39 18.76 29.19
N GLN A 379 -5.66 18.51 29.50
CA GLN A 379 -6.10 18.33 30.89
C GLN A 379 -5.50 17.07 31.50
N VAL A 380 -5.43 15.97 30.77
CA VAL A 380 -4.77 14.73 31.21
C VAL A 380 -3.26 14.97 31.40
N GLU A 381 -2.60 15.68 30.48
CA GLU A 381 -1.20 16.07 30.58
C GLU A 381 -0.93 16.88 31.86
N ASN A 382 -1.69 17.93 32.08
CA ASN A 382 -1.54 18.79 33.25
C ASN A 382 -1.79 18.03 34.55
N PHE A 383 -2.75 17.11 34.56
CA PHE A 383 -3.00 16.26 35.73
C PHE A 383 -1.79 15.38 36.07
N ILE A 384 -1.20 14.75 35.06
CA ILE A 384 -0.02 13.89 35.24
C ILE A 384 1.17 14.73 35.73
N ARG A 385 1.48 15.85 35.07
CA ARG A 385 2.58 16.75 35.44
C ARG A 385 2.47 17.22 36.91
N SER A 386 1.24 17.53 37.34
CA SER A 386 1.03 18.07 38.70
C SER A 386 1.07 16.99 39.78
N ASN A 387 0.86 15.72 39.45
CA ASN A 387 0.65 14.69 40.47
C ASN A 387 1.62 13.52 40.39
N VAL A 388 2.40 13.34 39.33
CA VAL A 388 3.26 12.17 39.12
C VAL A 388 4.35 12.05 40.23
N TYR A 389 4.83 13.18 40.73
CA TYR A 389 5.82 13.25 41.82
C TYR A 389 5.20 13.64 43.18
N SER A 390 3.89 13.71 43.28
CA SER A 390 3.20 14.09 44.50
C SER A 390 3.17 12.93 45.49
N PRO A 391 3.41 13.16 46.79
CA PRO A 391 3.21 12.13 47.80
C PRO A 391 1.75 11.62 47.89
N ASN A 392 0.81 12.34 47.33
CA ASN A 392 -0.61 11.97 47.26
C ASN A 392 -1.00 11.41 45.86
N LYS A 393 -0.06 10.87 45.12
CA LYS A 393 -0.26 10.36 43.76
C LYS A 393 -1.42 9.35 43.68
N SER A 394 -1.48 8.39 44.62
CA SER A 394 -2.50 7.33 44.63
C SER A 394 -3.94 7.84 44.88
N THR A 395 -4.07 8.99 45.50
CA THR A 395 -5.38 9.62 45.80
C THR A 395 -5.76 10.70 44.79
N ALA A 396 -4.84 11.09 43.90
CA ALA A 396 -5.08 12.12 42.90
C ALA A 396 -6.06 11.63 41.83
N LYS A 397 -7.08 12.46 41.55
CA LYS A 397 -8.15 12.14 40.60
C LYS A 397 -8.42 13.32 39.70
N LEU A 398 -8.41 13.08 38.37
CA LEU A 398 -8.90 14.05 37.37
C LEU A 398 -10.34 13.75 37.06
N VAL A 399 -11.21 14.72 37.17
CA VAL A 399 -12.65 14.59 36.87
C VAL A 399 -12.96 15.47 35.66
N LEU A 400 -13.53 14.86 34.62
CA LEU A 400 -13.88 15.49 33.35
C LEU A 400 -15.40 15.47 33.17
N PRO A 401 -16.12 16.56 33.48
CA PRO A 401 -17.56 16.66 33.28
C PRO A 401 -17.92 16.89 31.80
N GLY A 402 -19.04 16.33 31.36
CA GLY A 402 -19.64 16.65 30.07
C GLY A 402 -19.11 15.87 28.85
N CYS A 403 -18.23 14.91 29.03
CA CYS A 403 -17.76 14.04 27.95
C CYS A 403 -18.81 12.98 27.58
N SER A 404 -19.85 13.38 26.81
CA SER A 404 -20.94 12.51 26.39
C SER A 404 -20.70 11.81 25.05
N ASN A 405 -19.77 12.32 24.25
CA ASN A 405 -19.46 11.82 22.91
C ASN A 405 -18.68 10.48 22.98
N GLY A 406 -19.12 9.50 22.20
CA GLY A 406 -18.47 8.19 22.13
C GLY A 406 -17.02 8.23 21.66
N GLN A 407 -16.67 9.19 20.81
CA GLN A 407 -15.29 9.37 20.32
C GLN A 407 -14.35 9.89 21.42
N ASP A 408 -14.82 10.82 22.23
CA ASP A 408 -14.05 11.39 23.35
C ASP A 408 -13.80 10.32 24.44
N ARG A 409 -14.82 9.48 24.70
CA ARG A 409 -14.68 8.33 25.61
C ARG A 409 -13.67 7.30 25.13
N THR A 410 -13.65 7.05 23.83
CA THR A 410 -12.65 6.14 23.21
C THR A 410 -11.27 6.72 23.33
N LEU A 411 -11.07 8.01 23.00
CA LEU A 411 -9.79 8.70 23.13
C LEU A 411 -9.27 8.65 24.58
N LEU A 412 -10.11 8.97 25.57
CA LEU A 412 -9.70 8.97 26.97
C LEU A 412 -9.39 7.57 27.51
N ARG A 413 -10.09 6.53 27.02
CA ARG A 413 -9.80 5.14 27.35
C ARG A 413 -8.44 4.71 26.77
N ASP A 414 -8.18 5.05 25.50
CA ASP A 414 -6.92 4.73 24.85
C ASP A 414 -5.75 5.48 25.50
N LEU A 415 -5.95 6.74 25.94
CA LEU A 415 -4.97 7.49 26.70
C LEU A 415 -4.72 6.89 28.08
N ALA A 416 -5.78 6.52 28.81
CA ALA A 416 -5.66 5.92 30.12
C ALA A 416 -4.90 4.60 30.06
N GLU A 417 -5.22 3.73 29.08
CA GLU A 417 -4.51 2.47 28.85
C GLU A 417 -3.03 2.69 28.54
N LYS A 418 -2.71 3.64 27.65
CA LYS A 418 -1.33 3.95 27.24
C LYS A 418 -0.49 4.58 28.38
N LEU A 419 -1.14 5.28 29.28
CA LEU A 419 -0.49 6.03 30.37
C LEU A 419 -0.55 5.29 31.72
N ASN A 420 -1.04 4.07 31.72
CA ASN A 420 -1.24 3.25 32.94
C ASN A 420 -2.06 4.00 34.01
N LEU A 421 -3.17 4.62 33.57
CA LEU A 421 -4.13 5.30 34.44
C LEU A 421 -5.39 4.44 34.51
N TRP A 422 -5.99 4.35 35.69
CA TRP A 422 -7.35 3.82 35.75
C TRP A 422 -8.37 4.86 35.25
N ILE A 423 -9.44 4.42 34.65
CA ILE A 423 -10.54 5.25 34.14
C ILE A 423 -11.88 4.66 34.58
N SER A 424 -12.78 5.53 35.09
CA SER A 424 -14.17 5.18 35.37
C SER A 424 -15.13 6.07 34.61
N PHE A 425 -16.28 5.51 34.24
CA PHE A 425 -17.35 6.18 33.53
C PHE A 425 -18.61 6.14 34.43
N ASP A 426 -18.90 7.24 35.09
CA ASP A 426 -20.00 7.37 36.02
C ASP A 426 -20.97 8.46 35.56
N ASN A 427 -22.07 8.63 36.26
CA ASN A 427 -22.96 9.78 36.13
C ASN A 427 -22.89 10.58 37.43
N ASP A 428 -22.85 11.89 37.31
CA ASP A 428 -22.92 12.77 38.47
C ASP A 428 -24.24 12.56 39.25
N GLN A 429 -24.14 12.41 40.56
CA GLN A 429 -25.28 12.06 41.42
C GLN A 429 -26.34 13.14 41.48
N GLU A 430 -26.00 14.42 41.25
CA GLU A 430 -26.94 15.56 41.32
C GLU A 430 -27.49 15.96 39.94
N SER A 431 -26.63 15.98 38.91
CA SER A 431 -27.01 16.46 37.57
C SER A 431 -27.32 15.35 36.57
N HIS A 432 -27.06 14.08 36.89
CA HIS A 432 -27.14 12.92 36.01
C HIS A 432 -26.29 13.08 34.72
N ALA A 433 -25.37 14.04 34.69
CA ALA A 433 -24.47 14.27 33.57
C ALA A 433 -23.36 13.18 33.54
N PRO A 434 -22.91 12.76 32.36
CA PRO A 434 -21.79 11.82 32.26
C PRO A 434 -20.52 12.42 32.84
N LEU A 435 -19.85 11.64 33.73
CA LEU A 435 -18.65 12.01 34.43
C LEU A 435 -17.56 10.98 34.11
N ILE A 436 -16.41 11.45 33.65
CA ILE A 436 -15.25 10.59 33.46
C ILE A 436 -14.21 10.93 34.52
N SER A 437 -13.69 9.92 35.17
CA SER A 437 -12.64 10.07 36.17
C SER A 437 -11.41 9.26 35.78
N LEU A 438 -10.22 9.86 35.93
CA LEU A 438 -8.94 9.21 35.72
C LEU A 438 -8.06 9.37 36.98
N GLY A 439 -7.23 8.39 37.26
CA GLY A 439 -6.25 8.44 38.34
C GLY A 439 -5.11 7.46 38.08
N PHE A 440 -4.10 7.49 38.93
CA PHE A 440 -2.97 6.56 38.86
C PHE A 440 -3.38 5.20 39.40
N GLU A 441 -2.97 4.10 38.73
CA GLU A 441 -3.14 2.75 39.30
C GLU A 441 -2.29 2.61 40.57
N GLU A 442 -2.81 1.92 41.57
CA GLU A 442 -2.06 1.60 42.79
C GLU A 442 -0.98 0.59 42.43
N ASP A 443 0.25 1.00 42.52
CA ASP A 443 1.42 0.14 42.38
C ASP A 443 1.92 -0.23 43.78
N ASP A 444 1.97 -1.52 44.11
CA ASP A 444 2.45 -2.04 45.41
C ASP A 444 3.97 -1.92 45.58
N SER A 445 4.68 -1.23 44.70
CA SER A 445 6.12 -1.05 44.76
C SER A 445 6.50 0.38 45.14
N ASP A 446 7.10 0.52 46.35
CA ASP A 446 7.73 1.75 46.91
C ASP A 446 8.98 2.21 46.10
N ASP A 447 9.14 1.86 44.84
CA ASP A 447 10.33 2.19 44.07
C ASP A 447 10.14 3.49 43.27
N LEU A 448 10.60 4.59 43.87
CA LEU A 448 10.62 5.96 43.31
C LEU A 448 11.31 6.11 41.94
N ARG A 449 11.82 5.02 41.33
CA ARG A 449 12.50 5.01 40.03
C ARG A 449 11.58 4.77 38.84
N LEU A 450 10.31 4.50 39.07
CA LEU A 450 9.31 4.23 38.00
C LEU A 450 8.62 5.50 37.44
N ALA A 451 8.89 6.67 38.03
CA ALA A 451 8.27 7.93 37.57
C ALA A 451 8.84 8.44 36.23
N ASP A 452 10.10 8.23 35.93
CA ASP A 452 10.76 8.71 34.72
C ASP A 452 10.21 8.06 33.42
N PRO A 453 9.98 6.74 33.37
CA PRO A 453 9.41 6.11 32.15
C PRO A 453 7.99 6.53 31.83
N VAL A 454 7.17 6.86 32.85
CA VAL A 454 5.78 7.30 32.64
C VAL A 454 5.75 8.72 32.04
N VAL A 455 6.61 9.61 32.55
CA VAL A 455 6.72 10.97 32.01
C VAL A 455 7.23 10.96 30.57
N ASP A 456 8.23 10.16 30.27
CA ASP A 456 8.76 9.99 28.90
C ASP A 456 7.72 9.39 27.96
N ALA A 457 6.89 8.44 28.42
CA ALA A 457 5.79 7.88 27.65
C ALA A 457 4.71 8.93 27.35
N VAL A 458 4.34 9.78 28.32
CA VAL A 458 3.41 10.89 28.15
C VAL A 458 3.91 11.89 27.11
N TYR A 459 5.18 12.29 27.22
CA TYR A 459 5.79 13.20 26.24
C TYR A 459 5.88 12.59 24.85
N GLY A 460 6.17 11.31 24.75
CA GLY A 460 6.15 10.57 23.50
C GLY A 460 4.77 10.58 22.83
N ILE A 461 3.73 10.23 23.59
CA ILE A 461 2.35 10.20 23.10
C ILE A 461 1.86 11.60 22.71
N ILE A 462 2.12 12.62 23.52
CA ILE A 462 1.70 14.00 23.25
C ILE A 462 2.45 14.56 22.05
N ARG A 463 3.74 14.25 21.90
CA ARG A 463 4.52 14.63 20.74
C ARG A 463 3.95 14.00 19.47
N ASP A 464 3.63 12.72 19.51
CA ASP A 464 3.09 11.98 18.36
C ASP A 464 1.69 12.51 17.99
N LEU A 465 0.83 12.84 18.96
CA LEU A 465 -0.45 13.51 18.74
C LEU A 465 -0.30 14.93 18.14
N ARG A 466 0.78 15.66 18.46
CA ARG A 466 1.06 17.00 17.92
C ARG A 466 1.59 16.97 16.50
N VAL A 467 2.33 15.95 16.11
CA VAL A 467 2.90 15.82 14.75
C VAL A 467 1.84 15.48 13.72
N ASP A 468 0.84 14.69 14.09
CA ASP A 468 -0.17 14.19 13.14
C ASP A 468 -1.43 15.08 13.03
N GLY A 469 -1.62 16.05 13.91
CA GLY A 469 -2.90 16.77 14.04
C GLY A 469 -2.96 18.19 13.51
N VAL A 470 -1.88 18.95 13.41
CA VAL A 470 -1.99 20.41 13.13
C VAL A 470 -0.82 20.92 12.30
N THR A 471 -0.93 20.84 10.99
CA THR A 471 -0.30 21.81 10.09
C THR A 471 -1.38 22.49 9.26
N GLN A 472 -2.15 23.37 9.88
CA GLN A 472 -2.75 24.47 9.15
C GLN A 472 -1.73 25.62 9.07
N PRO A 473 -1.54 26.27 7.90
CA PRO A 473 -0.63 27.39 7.76
C PRO A 473 -1.21 28.59 8.54
N GLY A 474 -0.60 28.93 9.66
CA GLY A 474 -0.96 30.12 10.42
C GLY A 474 -0.94 30.03 11.94
N THR A 475 -0.66 28.88 12.54
CA THR A 475 -0.58 28.77 14.01
C THR A 475 0.84 28.94 14.51
N GLN A 476 1.00 29.87 15.43
CA GLN A 476 2.25 30.21 16.13
C GLN A 476 2.91 28.97 16.72
N LYS A 477 4.22 28.84 16.51
CA LYS A 477 5.09 27.93 17.24
C LYS A 477 4.94 28.20 18.73
N TYR A 478 4.35 27.29 19.47
CA TYR A 478 4.46 27.31 20.93
C TYR A 478 5.88 26.86 21.28
N SER A 479 6.71 27.80 21.73
CA SER A 479 7.96 27.48 22.42
C SER A 479 7.62 26.82 23.75
N LEU A 480 8.27 25.72 24.08
CA LEU A 480 8.30 25.20 25.44
C LEU A 480 8.77 26.32 26.36
N ASP A 481 8.23 26.38 27.59
CA ASP A 481 8.75 27.32 28.55
C ASP A 481 10.24 27.03 28.84
N PRO A 482 11.05 28.05 29.16
CA PRO A 482 12.49 27.90 29.33
C PRO A 482 12.91 26.87 30.41
N HIS A 483 12.03 26.59 31.36
CA HIS A 483 12.28 25.62 32.42
C HIS A 483 12.14 24.17 31.91
N SER A 484 11.18 23.94 31.01
CA SER A 484 10.99 22.64 30.36
C SER A 484 12.12 22.33 29.36
N GLU A 485 12.67 23.34 28.68
CA GLU A 485 13.87 23.18 27.82
C GLU A 485 15.15 22.89 28.65
N GLU A 486 15.28 23.51 29.81
CA GLU A 486 16.42 23.29 30.69
C GLU A 486 16.43 21.89 31.32
N VAL A 487 15.28 21.39 31.75
CA VAL A 487 15.10 20.01 32.21
C VAL A 487 15.37 19.01 31.13
N LEU A 488 14.87 19.21 29.88
CA LEU A 488 15.15 18.35 28.73
C LEU A 488 16.63 18.40 28.30
N SER A 489 17.32 19.53 28.48
CA SER A 489 18.75 19.65 28.13
C SER A 489 19.66 18.90 29.10
N GLN A 490 19.24 18.72 30.33
CA GLN A 490 19.96 17.94 31.34
C GLN A 490 19.79 16.42 31.19
N TYR A 491 18.72 15.99 30.48
CA TYR A 491 18.44 14.61 30.14
C TYR A 491 18.86 14.24 28.69
N LYS A 492 20.10 14.56 28.32
CA LYS A 492 20.74 13.86 27.20
C LYS A 492 21.15 12.47 27.69
N PRO A 493 20.56 11.38 27.16
CA PRO A 493 21.10 10.06 27.45
C PRO A 493 22.48 10.01 26.83
N THR A 494 23.49 10.03 27.66
CA THR A 494 24.86 9.71 27.26
C THR A 494 24.85 8.23 26.86
N ALA A 495 24.86 7.96 25.59
CA ALA A 495 24.93 6.63 24.97
C ALA A 495 26.23 5.85 25.32
N THR A 496 26.98 6.31 26.30
CA THR A 496 28.32 5.81 26.63
C THR A 496 28.45 5.20 28.03
N ARG A 497 27.37 4.91 28.74
CA ARG A 497 27.50 4.42 30.14
C ARG A 497 26.80 3.08 30.45
N TRP A 498 26.55 2.23 29.46
CA TRP A 498 25.99 0.88 29.66
C TRP A 498 27.00 -0.27 29.51
N TYR A 499 28.33 0.01 29.54
CA TYR A 499 29.35 -1.01 29.65
C TYR A 499 29.96 -0.98 31.05
N GLY A 500 29.42 -1.79 31.98
CA GLY A 500 30.12 -2.03 33.25
C GLY A 500 29.20 -2.48 34.36
N HIS A 501 28.93 -3.73 34.45
CA HIS A 501 29.06 -4.66 35.56
C HIS A 501 28.29 -5.96 35.28
N ARG A 502 28.96 -6.88 34.62
CA ARG A 502 28.49 -8.27 34.55
C ARG A 502 28.48 -8.87 35.96
N ARG A 503 27.28 -9.06 36.52
CA ARG A 503 27.07 -10.09 37.54
C ARG A 503 26.91 -11.42 36.83
N ARG A 504 27.80 -12.36 37.10
CA ARG A 504 27.70 -13.75 36.63
C ARG A 504 26.38 -14.34 37.13
N GLY A 505 25.48 -14.70 36.21
CA GLY A 505 24.35 -15.57 36.52
C GLY A 505 22.93 -15.06 36.23
N GLN A 506 22.74 -13.82 35.74
CA GLN A 506 21.44 -13.36 35.25
C GLN A 506 21.54 -13.06 33.76
N GLU A 507 20.68 -13.72 32.95
CA GLU A 507 20.48 -13.33 31.53
C GLU A 507 20.05 -11.86 31.56
N THR A 508 20.73 -11.02 30.80
CA THR A 508 20.34 -9.60 30.63
C THR A 508 19.13 -9.55 29.67
N GLU A 509 18.33 -8.49 29.76
CA GLU A 509 17.22 -8.26 28.80
C GLU A 509 17.74 -8.28 27.34
N ASP A 510 18.95 -7.82 27.12
CA ASP A 510 19.64 -7.83 25.82
C ASP A 510 19.95 -9.27 25.36
N ASP A 511 20.40 -10.15 26.27
CA ASP A 511 20.61 -11.57 25.96
C ASP A 511 19.29 -12.28 25.62
N THR A 512 18.21 -11.94 26.34
CA THR A 512 16.87 -12.48 26.08
C THR A 512 16.32 -11.99 24.74
N PHE A 513 16.49 -10.71 24.40
CA PHE A 513 16.13 -10.13 23.12
C PHE A 513 16.82 -10.86 21.96
N HIS A 514 18.14 -10.95 22.01
CA HIS A 514 18.91 -11.62 20.95
C HIS A 514 18.57 -13.11 20.82
N LYS A 515 18.28 -13.79 21.91
CA LYS A 515 17.85 -15.20 21.90
C LYS A 515 16.48 -15.35 21.22
N THR A 516 15.52 -14.50 21.58
CA THR A 516 14.18 -14.54 21.01
C THR A 516 14.20 -14.14 19.53
N LEU A 517 14.99 -13.16 19.16
CA LEU A 517 15.18 -12.75 17.77
C LEU A 517 15.78 -13.89 16.92
N ARG A 518 16.79 -14.61 17.44
CA ARG A 518 17.35 -15.79 16.76
C ARG A 518 16.31 -16.89 16.59
N GLN A 519 15.50 -17.13 17.63
CA GLN A 519 14.43 -18.14 17.56
C GLN A 519 13.40 -17.73 16.51
N TRP A 520 12.93 -16.47 16.50
CA TRP A 520 12.01 -15.94 15.51
C TRP A 520 12.53 -16.08 14.08
N LYS A 521 13.83 -15.80 13.84
CA LYS A 521 14.46 -16.01 12.54
C LYS A 521 14.49 -17.48 12.16
N THR A 522 14.84 -18.34 13.12
CA THR A 522 14.87 -19.79 12.91
C THR A 522 13.48 -20.28 12.49
N ASP A 523 12.45 -19.88 13.22
CA ASP A 523 11.06 -20.27 12.96
C ASP A 523 10.60 -19.71 11.59
N TYR A 524 10.91 -18.45 11.28
CA TYR A 524 10.55 -17.85 9.99
C TYR A 524 11.16 -18.62 8.81
N TYR A 525 12.46 -18.84 8.82
CA TYR A 525 13.14 -19.51 7.71
C TYR A 525 12.77 -20.99 7.61
N TYR A 526 12.68 -21.67 8.75
CA TYR A 526 12.37 -23.10 8.77
C TYR A 526 10.89 -23.36 8.43
N ASP A 527 9.95 -22.69 9.10
CA ASP A 527 8.52 -22.94 8.92
C ASP A 527 8.04 -22.50 7.54
N LYS A 528 8.52 -21.34 7.08
CA LYS A 528 8.09 -20.75 5.81
C LYS A 528 8.77 -21.36 4.59
N MET A 529 10.06 -21.66 4.67
CA MET A 529 10.87 -22.04 3.51
C MET A 529 11.66 -23.33 3.67
N ARG A 530 11.63 -23.95 4.86
CA ARG A 530 12.45 -25.13 5.21
C ARG A 530 13.95 -24.85 5.08
N LEU A 531 14.37 -23.62 5.32
CA LEU A 531 15.75 -23.17 5.36
C LEU A 531 16.24 -23.08 6.80
N HIS A 532 17.51 -23.38 7.02
CA HIS A 532 18.14 -23.15 8.32
C HIS A 532 18.78 -21.77 8.36
N HIS A 533 18.51 -20.97 9.39
CA HIS A 533 19.00 -19.60 9.49
C HIS A 533 20.54 -19.48 9.61
N HIS A 534 21.25 -20.56 9.89
CA HIS A 534 22.71 -20.65 9.92
C HIS A 534 23.33 -21.21 8.64
N ASP A 535 22.51 -21.56 7.64
CA ASP A 535 22.98 -21.96 6.32
C ASP A 535 23.19 -20.72 5.45
N CYS A 536 24.38 -20.12 5.60
CA CYS A 536 24.76 -18.88 4.93
C CYS A 536 24.62 -19.00 3.40
N ASP A 537 24.96 -20.15 2.82
CA ASP A 537 24.90 -20.34 1.37
C ASP A 537 23.46 -20.30 0.84
N GLN A 538 22.52 -20.90 1.57
CA GLN A 538 21.11 -20.85 1.18
C GLN A 538 20.50 -19.46 1.41
N LEU A 539 20.87 -18.78 2.48
CA LEU A 539 20.43 -17.41 2.73
C LEU A 539 20.99 -16.43 1.69
N HIS A 540 22.24 -16.58 1.28
CA HIS A 540 22.83 -15.81 0.18
C HIS A 540 22.07 -16.03 -1.14
N LYS A 541 21.74 -17.28 -1.47
CA LYS A 541 20.93 -17.58 -2.68
C LYS A 541 19.55 -16.95 -2.62
N LEU A 542 18.90 -16.97 -1.46
CA LEU A 542 17.61 -16.34 -1.23
C LEU A 542 17.69 -14.82 -1.43
N THR A 543 18.68 -14.16 -0.79
CA THR A 543 18.90 -12.72 -0.88
C THR A 543 19.26 -12.30 -2.30
N HIS A 544 20.19 -13.02 -2.94
CA HIS A 544 20.56 -12.79 -4.34
C HIS A 544 19.35 -12.87 -5.27
N ALA A 545 18.55 -13.94 -5.15
CA ALA A 545 17.34 -14.09 -5.97
C ALA A 545 16.32 -12.97 -5.74
N TYR A 546 16.24 -12.41 -4.51
CA TYR A 546 15.36 -11.29 -4.23
C TYR A 546 15.84 -9.98 -4.90
N ILE A 547 17.15 -9.70 -4.83
CA ILE A 547 17.76 -8.53 -5.50
C ILE A 547 17.66 -8.65 -7.02
N GLU A 548 17.97 -9.83 -7.57
CA GLU A 548 17.74 -10.12 -8.99
C GLU A 548 16.28 -9.88 -9.38
N GLY A 549 15.34 -10.23 -8.48
CA GLY A 549 13.93 -9.97 -8.64
C GLY A 549 13.60 -8.49 -8.65
N LEU A 550 14.17 -7.69 -7.77
CA LEU A 550 14.00 -6.23 -7.80
C LEU A 550 14.46 -5.66 -9.14
N GLN A 551 15.65 -6.08 -9.61
CA GLN A 551 16.17 -5.65 -10.91
C GLN A 551 15.27 -6.11 -12.07
N TRP A 552 14.77 -7.36 -12.03
CA TRP A 552 13.88 -7.88 -13.05
C TRP A 552 12.55 -7.09 -13.11
N VAL A 553 11.94 -6.78 -11.96
CA VAL A 553 10.70 -6.01 -11.88
C VAL A 553 10.90 -4.59 -12.39
N LEU A 554 11.97 -3.91 -11.98
CA LEU A 554 12.29 -2.58 -12.50
C LEU A 554 12.43 -2.60 -14.02
N HIS A 555 13.20 -3.54 -14.55
CA HIS A 555 13.40 -3.67 -15.99
C HIS A 555 12.06 -3.95 -16.70
N TYR A 556 11.22 -4.81 -16.14
CA TYR A 556 9.93 -5.14 -16.70
C TYR A 556 9.02 -3.91 -16.80
N TYR A 557 9.02 -3.06 -15.80
CA TYR A 557 8.22 -1.84 -15.79
C TYR A 557 8.79 -0.75 -16.71
N TYR A 558 10.12 -0.66 -16.82
CA TYR A 558 10.79 0.37 -17.61
C TYR A 558 10.87 0.07 -19.09
N THR A 559 11.32 -1.12 -19.44
CA THR A 559 11.69 -1.48 -20.82
C THR A 559 10.90 -2.65 -21.38
N GLY A 560 10.37 -3.51 -20.52
CA GLY A 560 9.67 -4.74 -20.89
C GLY A 560 10.40 -5.99 -20.37
N VAL A 561 10.08 -7.16 -20.90
CA VAL A 561 10.55 -8.44 -20.39
C VAL A 561 12.05 -8.62 -20.61
N ALA A 562 12.86 -8.62 -19.53
CA ALA A 562 14.28 -8.92 -19.59
C ALA A 562 14.54 -10.44 -19.77
N SER A 563 13.74 -11.25 -19.08
CA SER A 563 13.82 -12.72 -19.16
C SER A 563 12.43 -13.33 -19.04
N TRP A 564 12.04 -14.10 -20.03
CA TRP A 564 10.76 -14.82 -20.07
C TRP A 564 10.73 -16.02 -19.12
N SER A 565 11.87 -16.63 -18.85
CA SER A 565 12.01 -17.83 -18.03
C SER A 565 12.23 -17.55 -16.55
N TRP A 566 12.57 -16.32 -16.21
CA TRP A 566 12.84 -15.94 -14.84
C TRP A 566 11.56 -15.95 -13.99
N ALA A 567 11.68 -16.42 -12.75
CA ALA A 567 10.67 -16.24 -11.70
C ALA A 567 11.36 -16.35 -10.34
N TYR A 568 10.92 -15.58 -9.37
CA TYR A 568 11.41 -15.70 -8.01
C TYR A 568 11.13 -17.10 -7.46
N PRO A 569 12.16 -17.84 -7.00
CA PRO A 569 12.03 -19.25 -6.69
C PRO A 569 11.49 -19.57 -5.30
N TYR A 570 11.26 -18.54 -4.46
CA TYR A 570 10.79 -18.69 -3.08
C TYR A 570 9.41 -18.09 -2.88
N HIS A 571 8.71 -18.53 -1.82
CA HIS A 571 7.38 -18.00 -1.48
C HIS A 571 7.42 -16.79 -0.54
N TYR A 572 8.55 -16.57 0.13
CA TYR A 572 8.74 -15.48 1.09
C TYR A 572 10.05 -14.76 0.80
N SER A 573 10.14 -13.51 1.27
CA SER A 573 11.34 -12.69 1.15
C SER A 573 12.38 -13.04 2.22
N PRO A 574 13.66 -12.66 2.03
CA PRO A 574 14.62 -12.68 3.13
C PRO A 574 14.24 -11.64 4.20
N MET A 575 14.67 -11.88 5.45
CA MET A 575 14.64 -10.86 6.50
C MET A 575 15.73 -9.81 6.27
N ILE A 576 15.46 -8.57 6.67
CA ILE A 576 16.42 -7.47 6.51
C ILE A 576 17.54 -7.60 7.53
N THR A 577 17.22 -8.02 8.77
CA THR A 577 18.17 -8.24 9.88
C THR A 577 18.99 -9.54 9.74
N GLY A 578 18.98 -10.20 8.59
CA GLY A 578 19.80 -11.39 8.31
C GLY A 578 21.29 -11.10 8.26
N GLU A 579 22.11 -12.10 7.95
CA GLU A 579 23.52 -11.94 7.54
C GLU A 579 23.61 -10.81 6.50
N PRO A 580 24.71 -10.02 6.49
CA PRO A 580 24.72 -8.79 5.73
C PRO A 580 24.30 -9.03 4.29
N TRP A 581 23.34 -8.22 3.85
CA TRP A 581 23.01 -8.08 2.44
C TRP A 581 24.27 -7.55 1.75
N VAL A 582 25.24 -8.43 1.51
CA VAL A 582 26.50 -8.05 0.86
C VAL A 582 26.21 -7.86 -0.62
N LEU A 583 25.71 -6.68 -0.98
CA LEU A 583 25.41 -6.29 -2.36
C LEU A 583 26.68 -5.92 -3.17
N VAL A 584 27.85 -6.05 -2.58
CA VAL A 584 29.12 -5.50 -3.11
C VAL A 584 29.61 -6.20 -4.38
N ASN A 585 29.06 -7.35 -4.76
CA ASN A 585 29.51 -8.15 -5.92
C ASN A 585 28.40 -8.57 -6.89
N LEU A 586 27.30 -7.82 -6.98
CA LEU A 586 26.24 -8.05 -7.97
C LEU A 586 26.35 -7.08 -9.15
#